data_85f9b1d68cc8af393fecbe3cce309186
#
_entry.id   85f9b1d68cc8af393fecbe3cce309186
#
_cell.length_a   1.000
_cell.length_b   1.000
_cell.length_c   1.000
_cell.angle_alpha   90.00
_cell.angle_beta   90.00
_cell.angle_gamma   90.00
#
_symmetry.space_group_name_H-M   'P 1'
#
loop_
_entity.id
_entity.type
_entity.pdbx_description
1 polymer ?
#
loop_
_entity_poly.entity_id
_entity_poly.type
_entity_poly.pdbx_seq_one_letter_code
_entity_poly.pdbx_strand_id
1 'polypeptide(L)'
;FALAGIILVIDYLTKAWVVATIPVGETHASWGNIRITHVLNSGAAFGLGEKFTVFITIFSMVIISAVASALWRTTSNAWATGLALILGGAFGNLYDRLFRPPAAFSGHVIDFISVGKFPVFNVADSAVTIGVVIVLICLLVGKKLTVSPAAEKTDASSQVSHL
;
A
#
# COMPACT_ATOMS: atom_id res chain seq x y z
N PHE A 1 11.35 -7.10 1.36
CA PHE A 1 10.18 -7.72 2.03
C PHE A 1 10.02 -7.25 3.49
N ALA A 2 11.10 -7.02 4.26
CA ALA A 2 10.99 -6.58 5.66
C ALA A 2 10.15 -5.30 5.81
N LEU A 3 10.37 -4.28 4.95
CA LEU A 3 9.57 -3.06 4.96
C LEU A 3 8.08 -3.32 4.71
N ALA A 4 7.74 -4.23 3.78
CA ALA A 4 6.34 -4.60 3.54
C ALA A 4 5.70 -5.23 4.79
N GLY A 5 6.42 -6.11 5.49
CA GLY A 5 5.97 -6.68 6.76
C GLY A 5 5.76 -5.63 7.84
N ILE A 6 6.67 -4.65 7.97
CA ILE A 6 6.54 -3.55 8.93
C ILE A 6 5.28 -2.73 8.65
N ILE A 7 5.02 -2.35 7.38
CA ILE A 7 3.82 -1.60 7.00
C ILE A 7 2.55 -2.38 7.32
N LEU A 8 2.51 -3.67 6.96
CA LEU A 8 1.38 -4.54 7.28
C LEU A 8 1.08 -4.58 8.79
N VAL A 9 2.12 -4.73 9.61
CA VAL A 9 1.97 -4.76 11.09
C VAL A 9 1.46 -3.42 11.62
N ILE A 10 2.03 -2.30 11.16
CA ILE A 10 1.59 -0.97 11.60
C ILE A 10 0.13 -0.73 11.19
N ASP A 11 -0.25 -1.06 9.95
CA ASP A 11 -1.62 -0.92 9.48
C ASP A 11 -2.59 -1.78 10.31
N TYR A 12 -2.25 -3.04 10.54
CA TYR A 12 -3.05 -3.95 11.36
C TYR A 12 -3.24 -3.43 12.79
N LEU A 13 -2.17 -3.00 13.46
CA LEU A 13 -2.22 -2.52 14.84
C LEU A 13 -3.01 -1.22 14.97
N THR A 14 -2.84 -0.28 14.04
CA THR A 14 -3.60 0.97 14.03
C THR A 14 -5.08 0.73 13.79
N LYS A 15 -5.45 -0.14 12.86
CA LYS A 15 -6.84 -0.53 12.62
C LYS A 15 -7.44 -1.29 13.80
N ALA A 16 -6.68 -2.18 14.43
CA ALA A 16 -7.13 -2.89 15.62
C ALA A 16 -7.40 -1.94 16.79
N TRP A 17 -6.55 -0.94 16.99
CA TRP A 17 -6.77 0.12 17.98
C TRP A 17 -8.04 0.92 17.67
N VAL A 18 -8.25 1.34 16.42
CA VAL A 18 -9.47 2.06 16.00
C VAL A 18 -10.73 1.26 16.31
N VAL A 19 -10.75 -0.02 15.92
CA VAL A 19 -11.90 -0.91 16.15
C VAL A 19 -12.18 -1.09 17.66
N ALA A 20 -11.14 -1.15 18.48
CA ALA A 20 -11.27 -1.35 19.92
C ALA A 20 -11.71 -0.09 20.68
N THR A 21 -11.43 1.11 20.14
CA THR A 21 -11.59 2.37 20.90
C THR A 21 -12.64 3.32 20.34
N ILE A 22 -13.01 3.22 19.06
CA ILE A 22 -13.87 4.17 18.39
C ILE A 22 -15.08 3.43 17.81
N PRO A 23 -16.32 3.72 18.25
CA PRO A 23 -17.50 3.20 17.60
C PRO A 23 -17.59 3.59 16.13
N VAL A 24 -18.20 2.74 15.30
CA VAL A 24 -18.34 2.99 13.85
C VAL A 24 -19.13 4.29 13.61
N GLY A 25 -18.59 5.16 12.77
CA GLY A 25 -19.17 6.47 12.44
C GLY A 25 -18.80 7.59 13.40
N GLU A 26 -18.10 7.30 14.50
CA GLU A 26 -17.71 8.31 15.49
C GLU A 26 -16.29 8.85 15.26
N THR A 27 -16.02 10.01 15.88
CA THR A 27 -14.72 10.68 15.87
C THR A 27 -14.13 10.67 17.27
N HIS A 28 -12.92 10.12 17.43
CA HIS A 28 -12.21 10.06 18.71
C HIS A 28 -11.48 11.37 19.01
N ALA A 29 -10.81 11.97 18.01
CA ALA A 29 -9.98 13.15 18.18
C ALA A 29 -10.05 14.05 16.95
N SER A 30 -9.90 15.38 17.18
CA SER A 30 -9.92 16.39 16.12
C SER A 30 -8.88 17.48 16.41
N TRP A 31 -8.04 17.78 15.42
CA TRP A 31 -7.04 18.85 15.44
C TRP A 31 -7.17 19.69 14.17
N GLY A 32 -7.97 20.74 14.25
CA GLY A 32 -8.28 21.57 13.06
C GLY A 32 -8.97 20.73 11.97
N ASN A 33 -8.32 20.60 10.83
CA ASN A 33 -8.86 19.84 9.69
C ASN A 33 -8.53 18.34 9.72
N ILE A 34 -7.76 17.86 10.72
CA ILE A 34 -7.39 16.43 10.85
C ILE A 34 -8.26 15.81 11.93
N ARG A 35 -8.86 14.66 11.64
CA ARG A 35 -9.70 13.89 12.58
C ARG A 35 -9.32 12.43 12.52
N ILE A 36 -9.46 11.75 13.67
CA ILE A 36 -9.41 10.30 13.74
C ILE A 36 -10.85 9.81 13.93
N THR A 37 -11.35 9.06 12.96
CA THR A 37 -12.74 8.59 12.89
C THR A 37 -12.77 7.12 12.49
N HIS A 38 -13.85 6.39 12.74
CA HIS A 38 -13.98 4.99 12.35
C HIS A 38 -14.98 4.85 11.20
N VAL A 39 -14.48 4.58 10.02
CA VAL A 39 -15.28 4.39 8.80
C VAL A 39 -15.08 3.00 8.25
N LEU A 40 -16.18 2.32 7.90
CA LEU A 40 -16.18 1.04 7.20
C LEU A 40 -16.26 1.28 5.70
N ASN A 41 -15.18 0.97 4.97
CA ASN A 41 -15.09 1.15 3.54
C ASN A 41 -15.28 -0.17 2.79
N SER A 42 -16.44 -0.35 2.18
CA SER A 42 -16.73 -1.52 1.33
C SER A 42 -15.98 -1.49 -0.01
N GLY A 43 -15.37 -0.36 -0.40
CA GLY A 43 -14.83 -0.16 -1.74
C GLY A 43 -15.90 0.04 -2.82
N ALA A 44 -17.18 -0.05 -2.45
CA ALA A 44 -18.30 0.16 -3.33
C ALA A 44 -18.68 1.65 -3.39
N ALA A 45 -17.79 2.49 -3.95
CA ALA A 45 -18.19 3.82 -4.38
C ALA A 45 -19.39 3.65 -5.33
N PHE A 46 -20.45 4.46 -5.14
CA PHE A 46 -21.65 4.48 -6.00
C PHE A 46 -22.67 3.35 -5.82
N GLY A 47 -22.69 2.64 -4.69
CA GLY A 47 -23.76 1.65 -4.39
C GLY A 47 -23.70 0.35 -5.21
N LEU A 48 -22.53 0.02 -5.77
CA LEU A 48 -22.35 -1.17 -6.63
C LEU A 48 -22.41 -2.51 -5.86
N GLY A 49 -22.54 -2.48 -4.53
CA GLY A 49 -22.82 -3.64 -3.69
C GLY A 49 -21.64 -4.60 -3.49
N GLU A 50 -21.91 -5.70 -2.79
CA GLU A 50 -20.90 -6.71 -2.39
C GLU A 50 -20.15 -7.35 -3.56
N LYS A 51 -20.79 -7.53 -4.71
CA LYS A 51 -20.15 -8.12 -5.91
C LYS A 51 -18.97 -7.31 -6.39
N PHE A 52 -19.05 -5.98 -6.29
CA PHE A 52 -17.94 -5.10 -6.67
C PHE A 52 -16.79 -5.18 -5.65
N THR A 53 -17.10 -5.32 -4.37
CA THR A 53 -16.09 -5.54 -3.32
C THR A 53 -15.31 -6.83 -3.56
N VAL A 54 -15.99 -7.94 -3.90
CA VAL A 54 -15.33 -9.21 -4.25
C VAL A 54 -14.42 -9.04 -5.47
N PHE A 55 -14.89 -8.34 -6.51
CA PHE A 55 -14.06 -8.05 -7.68
C PHE A 55 -12.79 -7.28 -7.31
N ILE A 56 -12.91 -6.20 -6.50
CA ILE A 56 -11.75 -5.43 -6.02
C ILE A 56 -10.79 -6.33 -5.24
N THR A 57 -11.31 -7.23 -4.41
CA THR A 57 -10.50 -8.15 -3.60
C THR A 57 -9.69 -9.10 -4.48
N ILE A 58 -10.32 -9.73 -5.46
CA ILE A 58 -9.64 -10.62 -6.41
C ILE A 58 -8.62 -9.83 -7.25
N PHE A 59 -8.99 -8.65 -7.73
CA PHE A 59 -8.09 -7.80 -8.49
C PHE A 59 -6.87 -7.36 -7.68
N SER A 60 -7.05 -7.01 -6.39
CA SER A 60 -5.92 -6.68 -5.51
C SER A 60 -4.99 -7.87 -5.29
N MET A 61 -5.47 -9.11 -5.23
CA MET A 61 -4.60 -10.30 -5.16
C MET A 61 -3.72 -10.45 -6.40
N VAL A 62 -4.26 -10.16 -7.59
CA VAL A 62 -3.48 -10.18 -8.84
C VAL A 62 -2.39 -9.11 -8.81
N ILE A 63 -2.74 -7.88 -8.40
CA ILE A 63 -1.77 -6.78 -8.28
C ILE A 63 -0.68 -7.11 -7.25
N ILE A 64 -1.06 -7.64 -6.07
CA ILE A 64 -0.11 -8.08 -5.03
C ILE A 64 0.87 -9.09 -5.60
N SER A 65 0.40 -10.08 -6.35
CA SER A 65 1.24 -11.10 -6.98
C SER A 65 2.23 -10.51 -7.98
N ALA A 66 1.79 -9.57 -8.80
CA ALA A 66 2.64 -8.86 -9.76
C ALA A 66 3.69 -8.00 -9.05
N VAL A 67 3.30 -7.22 -8.02
CA VAL A 67 4.21 -6.38 -7.23
C VAL A 67 5.23 -7.22 -6.46
N ALA A 68 4.81 -8.34 -5.86
CA ALA A 68 5.71 -9.26 -5.16
C ALA A 68 6.75 -9.86 -6.13
N SER A 69 6.33 -10.25 -7.33
CA SER A 69 7.22 -10.74 -8.39
C SER A 69 8.23 -9.68 -8.83
N ALA A 70 7.78 -8.43 -9.00
CA ALA A 70 8.67 -7.31 -9.35
C ALA A 70 9.66 -7.01 -8.22
N LEU A 71 9.19 -7.00 -6.96
CA LEU A 71 10.03 -6.79 -5.78
C LEU A 71 11.09 -7.89 -5.64
N TRP A 72 10.75 -9.14 -5.93
CA TRP A 72 11.70 -10.26 -5.90
C TRP A 72 12.83 -10.10 -6.92
N ARG A 73 12.54 -9.51 -8.07
CA ARG A 73 13.47 -9.37 -9.20
C ARG A 73 14.29 -8.08 -9.17
N THR A 74 13.89 -7.09 -8.37
CA THR A 74 14.58 -5.79 -8.39
C THR A 74 15.91 -5.83 -7.66
N THR A 75 16.92 -5.20 -8.26
CA THR A 75 18.23 -4.94 -7.64
C THR A 75 18.39 -3.47 -7.21
N SER A 76 17.39 -2.62 -7.52
CA SER A 76 17.41 -1.19 -7.20
C SER A 76 16.75 -0.93 -5.86
N ASN A 77 17.45 -0.34 -4.90
CA ASN A 77 16.91 0.03 -3.59
C ASN A 77 15.69 0.97 -3.69
N ALA A 78 15.67 1.92 -4.63
CA ALA A 78 14.52 2.81 -4.78
C ALA A 78 13.29 2.07 -5.30
N TRP A 79 13.44 1.19 -6.29
CA TRP A 79 12.36 0.31 -6.73
C TRP A 79 11.89 -0.60 -5.61
N ALA A 80 12.83 -1.23 -4.88
CA ALA A 80 12.51 -2.11 -3.76
C ALA A 80 11.72 -1.38 -2.67
N THR A 81 12.08 -0.13 -2.34
CA THR A 81 11.35 0.68 -1.36
C THR A 81 9.92 0.97 -1.84
N GLY A 82 9.74 1.49 -3.06
CA GLY A 82 8.41 1.78 -3.60
C GLY A 82 7.52 0.55 -3.68
N LEU A 83 8.04 -0.55 -4.24
CA LEU A 83 7.31 -1.82 -4.36
C LEU A 83 6.99 -2.45 -3.00
N ALA A 84 7.88 -2.34 -2.01
CA ALA A 84 7.64 -2.85 -0.66
C ALA A 84 6.54 -2.07 0.08
N LEU A 85 6.48 -0.74 -0.08
CA LEU A 85 5.40 0.09 0.46
C LEU A 85 4.05 -0.28 -0.18
N ILE A 86 4.01 -0.43 -1.51
CA ILE A 86 2.80 -0.87 -2.22
C ILE A 86 2.37 -2.25 -1.71
N LEU A 87 3.30 -3.18 -1.62
CA LEU A 87 3.03 -4.55 -1.21
C LEU A 87 2.46 -4.62 0.22
N GLY A 88 3.10 -3.93 1.18
CA GLY A 88 2.68 -3.90 2.57
C GLY A 88 1.30 -3.28 2.75
N GLY A 89 1.04 -2.13 2.11
CA GLY A 89 -0.28 -1.48 2.13
C GLY A 89 -1.36 -2.32 1.45
N ALA A 90 -1.06 -2.89 0.28
CA ALA A 90 -2.02 -3.75 -0.42
C ALA A 90 -2.39 -4.99 0.41
N PHE A 91 -1.43 -5.61 1.11
CA PHE A 91 -1.72 -6.71 2.04
C PHE A 91 -2.55 -6.27 3.24
N GLY A 92 -2.31 -5.06 3.80
CA GLY A 92 -3.12 -4.52 4.90
C GLY A 92 -4.59 -4.40 4.54
N ASN A 93 -4.89 -3.81 3.39
CA ASN A 93 -6.27 -3.69 2.91
C ASN A 93 -6.85 -5.04 2.44
N LEU A 94 -6.05 -5.93 1.87
CA LEU A 94 -6.48 -7.28 1.52
C LEU A 94 -6.85 -8.10 2.76
N TYR A 95 -6.07 -7.98 3.85
CA TYR A 95 -6.38 -8.64 5.12
C TYR A 95 -7.80 -8.28 5.61
N ASP A 96 -8.16 -6.99 5.61
CA ASP A 96 -9.49 -6.55 6.01
C ASP A 96 -10.58 -7.17 5.11
N ARG A 97 -10.38 -7.20 3.80
CA ARG A 97 -11.34 -7.75 2.85
C ARG A 97 -11.55 -9.27 2.99
N LEU A 98 -10.53 -9.99 3.45
CA LEU A 98 -10.62 -11.44 3.62
C LEU A 98 -11.16 -11.86 4.98
N PHE A 99 -10.86 -11.08 6.05
CA PHE A 99 -11.06 -11.55 7.42
C PHE A 99 -12.03 -10.70 8.25
N ARG A 100 -12.46 -9.52 7.76
CA ARG A 100 -13.46 -8.72 8.48
C ARG A 100 -14.88 -8.93 7.94
N PRO A 101 -15.92 -8.58 8.75
CA PRO A 101 -17.30 -8.59 8.29
C PRO A 101 -17.50 -7.74 7.01
N PRO A 102 -18.56 -8.03 6.21
CA PRO A 102 -19.64 -8.98 6.46
C PRO A 102 -19.29 -10.44 6.12
N ALA A 103 -18.42 -10.70 5.14
CA ALA A 103 -18.04 -12.05 4.75
C ALA A 103 -16.63 -12.06 4.10
N ALA A 104 -16.03 -13.24 3.98
CA ALA A 104 -14.76 -13.39 3.27
C ALA A 104 -14.87 -12.85 1.83
N PHE A 105 -13.82 -12.19 1.36
CA PHE A 105 -13.72 -11.46 0.08
C PHE A 105 -14.58 -10.19 -0.04
N SER A 106 -15.54 -9.94 0.85
CA SER A 106 -16.38 -8.74 0.89
C SER A 106 -16.22 -7.92 2.17
N GLY A 107 -15.22 -8.24 3.00
CA GLY A 107 -14.93 -7.52 4.23
C GLY A 107 -14.68 -6.03 4.00
N HIS A 108 -15.07 -5.21 4.98
CA HIS A 108 -14.88 -3.77 4.91
C HIS A 108 -13.49 -3.38 5.42
N VAL A 109 -12.83 -2.50 4.68
CA VAL A 109 -11.57 -1.89 5.11
C VAL A 109 -11.86 -0.85 6.18
N ILE A 110 -11.02 -0.81 7.22
CA ILE A 110 -11.11 0.19 8.30
C ILE A 110 -10.33 1.43 7.87
N ASP A 111 -11.05 2.53 7.60
CA ASP A 111 -10.46 3.84 7.33
C ASP A 111 -10.66 4.75 8.53
N PHE A 112 -9.63 5.55 8.86
CA PHE A 112 -9.69 6.33 10.10
C PHE A 112 -9.01 7.70 10.06
N ILE A 113 -8.22 8.01 9.06
CA ILE A 113 -7.56 9.32 8.90
C ILE A 113 -8.43 10.19 8.00
N SER A 114 -9.02 11.25 8.57
CA SER A 114 -9.84 12.23 7.87
C SER A 114 -9.11 13.57 7.80
N VAL A 115 -8.93 14.14 6.60
CA VAL A 115 -8.26 15.41 6.39
C VAL A 115 -9.16 16.32 5.54
N GLY A 116 -9.75 17.32 6.17
CA GLY A 116 -10.63 18.27 5.50
C GLY A 116 -11.80 17.61 4.78
N LYS A 117 -11.84 17.75 3.45
CA LYS A 117 -12.83 17.13 2.56
C LYS A 117 -12.31 15.90 1.80
N PHE A 118 -11.06 15.49 2.06
CA PHE A 118 -10.48 14.31 1.43
C PHE A 118 -11.18 13.04 1.96
N PRO A 119 -11.37 12.02 1.12
CA PRO A 119 -11.89 10.73 1.58
C PRO A 119 -11.09 10.20 2.76
N VAL A 120 -11.77 9.56 3.72
CA VAL A 120 -11.09 8.95 4.87
C VAL A 120 -10.23 7.79 4.37
N PHE A 121 -9.03 7.66 4.91
CA PHE A 121 -8.03 6.67 4.50
C PHE A 121 -7.31 6.08 5.72
N ASN A 122 -6.40 5.16 5.49
CA ASN A 122 -5.64 4.44 6.52
C ASN A 122 -4.13 4.43 6.23
N VAL A 123 -3.36 3.73 7.05
CA VAL A 123 -1.90 3.61 6.89
C VAL A 123 -1.56 2.85 5.61
N ALA A 124 -2.30 1.80 5.27
CA ALA A 124 -2.10 1.04 4.04
C ALA A 124 -2.23 1.91 2.79
N ASP A 125 -3.26 2.77 2.73
CA ASP A 125 -3.48 3.69 1.60
C ASP A 125 -2.35 4.71 1.47
N SER A 126 -1.88 5.23 2.61
CA SER A 126 -0.72 6.13 2.68
C SER A 126 0.53 5.45 2.12
N ALA A 127 0.79 4.22 2.54
CA ALA A 127 1.95 3.44 2.08
C ALA A 127 1.86 3.15 0.57
N VAL A 128 0.70 2.73 0.07
CA VAL A 128 0.47 2.52 -1.37
C VAL A 128 0.71 3.80 -2.15
N THR A 129 0.15 4.92 -1.69
CA THR A 129 0.30 6.23 -2.37
C THR A 129 1.77 6.65 -2.44
N ILE A 130 2.50 6.60 -1.33
CA ILE A 130 3.93 6.94 -1.29
C ILE A 130 4.72 5.98 -2.17
N GLY A 131 4.43 4.69 -2.10
CA GLY A 131 5.09 3.67 -2.91
C GLY A 131 4.89 3.90 -4.41
N VAL A 132 3.67 4.23 -4.84
CA VAL A 132 3.36 4.58 -6.24
C VAL A 132 4.12 5.81 -6.68
N VAL A 133 4.19 6.86 -5.86
CA VAL A 133 4.97 8.08 -6.18
C VAL A 133 6.45 7.73 -6.38
N ILE A 134 7.04 6.91 -5.50
CA ILE A 134 8.44 6.48 -5.65
C ILE A 134 8.66 5.71 -6.95
N VAL A 135 7.77 4.76 -7.28
CA VAL A 135 7.82 3.98 -8.52
C VAL A 135 7.72 4.89 -9.75
N LEU A 136 6.78 5.85 -9.73
CA LEU A 136 6.63 6.83 -10.82
C LEU A 136 7.89 7.69 -10.99
N ILE A 137 8.50 8.15 -9.90
CA ILE A 137 9.77 8.89 -9.97
C ILE A 137 10.86 8.01 -10.59
N CYS A 138 10.98 6.74 -10.17
CA CYS A 138 11.94 5.80 -10.77
C CYS A 138 11.75 5.66 -12.29
N LEU A 139 10.50 5.57 -12.75
CA LEU A 139 10.17 5.49 -14.17
C LEU A 139 10.56 6.79 -14.91
N LEU A 140 10.19 7.95 -14.36
CA LEU A 140 10.44 9.26 -14.99
C LEU A 140 11.94 9.58 -15.13
N VAL A 141 12.75 9.16 -14.13
CA VAL A 141 14.21 9.34 -14.19
C VAL A 141 14.94 8.21 -14.94
N GLY A 142 14.20 7.29 -15.57
CA GLY A 142 14.76 6.18 -16.34
C GLY A 142 15.51 5.14 -15.50
N LYS A 143 15.23 5.06 -14.20
CA LYS A 143 15.92 4.12 -13.31
C LYS A 143 15.49 2.69 -13.62
N LYS A 144 16.44 1.82 -13.94
CA LYS A 144 16.15 0.41 -14.28
C LYS A 144 15.70 -0.37 -13.04
N LEU A 145 14.72 -1.23 -13.21
CA LEU A 145 14.26 -2.16 -12.17
C LEU A 145 15.35 -3.17 -11.80
N THR A 146 16.03 -3.71 -12.81
CA THR A 146 17.13 -4.66 -12.66
C THR A 146 18.40 -4.09 -13.31
N VAL A 147 19.54 -4.22 -12.64
CA VAL A 147 20.85 -3.91 -13.23
C VAL A 147 21.44 -5.23 -13.70
N SER A 148 21.78 -5.33 -15.00
CA SER A 148 22.48 -6.51 -15.52
C SER A 148 23.92 -6.52 -14.99
N PRO A 149 24.43 -7.66 -14.47
CA PRO A 149 25.82 -7.76 -14.00
C PRO A 149 26.87 -7.40 -15.06
N ALA A 150 26.50 -7.49 -16.34
CA ALA A 150 27.38 -7.10 -17.47
C ALA A 150 27.57 -5.58 -17.58
N ALA A 151 26.57 -4.78 -17.22
CA ALA A 151 26.66 -3.32 -17.28
C ALA A 151 27.57 -2.74 -16.18
N GLU A 152 27.60 -3.36 -15.00
CA GLU A 152 28.44 -2.93 -13.87
C GLU A 152 29.92 -3.10 -14.15
N LYS A 153 30.31 -4.17 -14.89
CA LYS A 153 31.72 -4.40 -15.30
C LYS A 153 32.22 -3.39 -16.33
N THR A 154 31.32 -2.88 -17.18
CA THR A 154 31.69 -1.90 -18.21
C THR A 154 31.95 -0.51 -17.62
N ASP A 155 31.10 -0.10 -16.65
CA ASP A 155 31.26 1.18 -15.94
C ASP A 155 32.52 1.19 -15.05
N ALA A 156 32.80 0.08 -14.36
CA ALA A 156 33.99 -0.06 -13.55
C ALA A 156 35.28 -0.03 -14.40
N SER A 157 35.27 -0.64 -15.59
CA SER A 157 36.46 -0.64 -16.51
C SER A 157 36.69 0.71 -17.18
N SER A 158 35.65 1.49 -17.44
CA SER A 158 35.76 2.83 -18.02
C SER A 158 36.34 3.85 -17.03
N GLN A 159 36.09 3.72 -15.74
CA GLN A 159 36.62 4.59 -14.70
C GLN A 159 38.14 4.34 -14.45
N VAL A 160 38.62 3.11 -14.63
CA VAL A 160 40.05 2.75 -14.45
C VAL A 160 40.87 3.18 -15.64
N SER A 161 40.31 3.38 -16.83
CA SER A 161 41.07 3.80 -18.04
C SER A 161 41.31 5.31 -18.11
N HIS A 162 40.82 6.09 -17.18
CA HIS A 162 41.00 7.55 -17.08
C HIS A 162 41.91 8.01 -15.92
N LEU A 163 42.59 7.06 -15.24
CA LEU A 163 43.65 7.28 -14.26
C LEU A 163 45.01 6.93 -14.85
#